data_b69c6e1b49984e8db52a2761592b834a
#
_entry.id   b69c6e1b49984e8db52a2761592b834a
#
_cell.length_a   1.000
_cell.length_b   1.000
_cell.length_c   1.000
_cell.angle_alpha   90.00
_cell.angle_beta   90.00
_cell.angle_gamma   90.00
#
_symmetry.space_group_name_H-M   'P 1'
#
loop_
_entity.id
_entity.type
_entity.pdbx_description
1 polymer ?
#
loop_
_entity_poly.entity_id
_entity_poly.type
_entity_poly.pdbx_seq_one_letter_code
_entity_poly.pdbx_strand_id
1 'polypeptide(L)'
;MDHFKSNIVSGRQLRAARVLAGLTQRQLSIESGFAARAAKYWEGHGDELPTCTPSSLTAIEQTLRRHGVEVFATPKPGVRLIN
;
A
#
# COMPACT_ATOMS: atom_id res chain seq x y z
N MET A 1 4.46 15.90 18.56
CA MET A 1 4.93 14.64 18.12
C MET A 1 4.00 13.99 17.15
N ASP A 2 4.50 13.69 16.06
CA ASP A 2 3.67 13.18 15.01
C ASP A 2 3.63 11.69 15.01
N HIS A 3 2.42 11.18 14.96
CA HIS A 3 2.25 9.77 14.81
C HIS A 3 1.61 9.54 13.46
N PHE A 4 2.45 9.53 12.45
CA PHE A 4 1.91 9.22 11.15
C PHE A 4 1.41 7.78 11.16
N LYS A 5 0.18 7.60 10.77
CA LYS A 5 -0.43 6.29 10.71
C LYS A 5 -0.94 6.07 9.31
N SER A 6 -0.40 5.04 8.66
CA SER A 6 -0.83 4.70 7.32
C SER A 6 -2.27 4.21 7.30
N ASN A 7 -2.95 4.45 6.20
CA ASN A 7 -4.28 3.95 5.96
C ASN A 7 -4.29 2.55 5.37
N ILE A 8 -3.11 1.95 5.18
CA ILE A 8 -3.01 0.57 4.72
C ILE A 8 -3.21 -0.34 5.92
N VAL A 9 -4.26 -1.15 5.90
CA VAL A 9 -4.62 -1.99 7.03
C VAL A 9 -4.66 -3.48 6.69
N SER A 10 -4.46 -3.86 5.44
CA SER A 10 -4.41 -5.28 5.07
C SER A 10 -3.68 -5.47 3.76
N GLY A 11 -3.18 -6.69 3.56
CA GLY A 11 -2.55 -7.07 2.30
C GLY A 11 -3.55 -7.06 1.15
N ARG A 12 -4.79 -7.45 1.43
CA ARG A 12 -5.85 -7.45 0.40
C ARG A 12 -6.14 -6.03 -0.10
N GLN A 13 -6.21 -5.07 0.82
CA GLN A 13 -6.40 -3.68 0.46
C GLN A 13 -5.24 -3.18 -0.39
N LEU A 14 -4.02 -3.53 0.00
CA LEU A 14 -2.83 -3.13 -0.74
C LEU A 14 -2.85 -3.69 -2.16
N ARG A 15 -3.24 -4.95 -2.31
CA ARG A 15 -3.34 -5.55 -3.64
C ARG A 15 -4.36 -4.79 -4.50
N ALA A 16 -5.52 -4.47 -3.93
CA ALA A 16 -6.54 -3.73 -4.65
C ALA A 16 -6.01 -2.37 -5.09
N ALA A 17 -5.29 -1.69 -4.21
CA ALA A 17 -4.71 -0.38 -4.53
C ALA A 17 -3.69 -0.50 -5.66
N ARG A 18 -2.85 -1.50 -5.60
CA ARG A 18 -1.82 -1.72 -6.62
C ARG A 18 -2.45 -1.98 -7.99
N VAL A 19 -3.45 -2.84 -8.03
CA VAL A 19 -4.13 -3.16 -9.28
C VAL A 19 -4.82 -1.92 -9.84
N LEU A 20 -5.47 -1.15 -8.97
CA LEU A 20 -6.13 0.09 -9.38
C LEU A 20 -5.11 1.10 -9.92
N ALA A 21 -3.91 1.12 -9.35
CA ALA A 21 -2.84 2.00 -9.81
C ALA A 21 -2.20 1.54 -11.13
N GLY A 22 -2.50 0.33 -11.56
CA GLY A 22 -1.91 -0.20 -12.78
C GLY A 22 -0.48 -0.67 -12.61
N LEU A 23 -0.08 -1.01 -11.40
CA LEU A 23 1.30 -1.41 -11.10
C LEU A 23 1.41 -2.92 -10.94
N THR A 24 2.55 -3.47 -11.37
CA THR A 24 2.89 -4.84 -11.01
C THR A 24 3.42 -4.85 -9.58
N GLN A 25 3.46 -6.03 -8.96
CA GLN A 25 4.06 -6.17 -7.64
C GLN A 25 5.50 -5.68 -7.62
N ARG A 26 6.24 -6.00 -8.67
CA ARG A 26 7.63 -5.57 -8.78
C ARG A 26 7.73 -4.04 -8.84
N GLN A 27 6.90 -3.41 -9.66
CA GLN A 27 6.92 -1.96 -9.80
C GLN A 27 6.60 -1.28 -8.48
N LEU A 28 5.56 -1.73 -7.78
CA LEU A 28 5.20 -1.15 -6.49
C LEU A 28 6.36 -1.30 -5.50
N SER A 29 6.96 -2.48 -5.45
CA SER A 29 8.07 -2.74 -4.54
C SER A 29 9.23 -1.79 -4.78
N ILE A 30 9.70 -1.72 -6.02
CA ILE A 30 10.90 -0.94 -6.36
C ILE A 30 10.63 0.55 -6.22
N GLU A 31 9.48 1.03 -6.67
CA GLU A 31 9.17 2.46 -6.57
C GLU A 31 8.97 2.91 -5.14
N SER A 32 8.63 1.99 -4.25
CA SER A 32 8.50 2.30 -2.83
C SER A 32 9.83 2.17 -2.09
N GLY A 33 10.91 1.79 -2.79
CA GLY A 33 12.24 1.71 -2.19
C GLY A 33 12.57 0.35 -1.58
N PHE A 34 11.91 -0.71 -2.03
CA PHE A 34 12.09 -2.04 -1.45
C PHE A 34 12.57 -3.04 -2.50
N ALA A 35 12.89 -4.25 -2.03
CA ALA A 35 13.27 -5.34 -2.92
C ALA A 35 12.10 -5.74 -3.81
N ALA A 36 12.41 -6.28 -4.98
CA ALA A 36 11.41 -6.56 -6.01
C ALA A 36 10.27 -7.46 -5.56
N ARG A 37 10.48 -8.29 -4.54
CA ARG A 37 9.46 -9.23 -4.06
C ARG A 37 8.66 -8.72 -2.87
N ALA A 38 8.93 -7.51 -2.41
CA ALA A 38 8.32 -7.03 -1.17
C ALA A 38 6.79 -6.99 -1.26
N ALA A 39 6.24 -6.51 -2.37
CA ALA A 39 4.78 -6.40 -2.50
C ALA A 39 4.11 -7.77 -2.46
N LYS A 40 4.74 -8.77 -3.05
CA LYS A 40 4.19 -10.13 -3.01
C LYS A 40 4.06 -10.61 -1.56
N TYR A 41 5.08 -10.34 -0.75
CA TYR A 41 5.05 -10.70 0.66
C TYR A 41 3.93 -9.95 1.39
N TRP A 42 3.84 -8.64 1.20
CA TRP A 42 2.83 -7.84 1.88
C TRP A 42 1.41 -8.29 1.50
N GLU A 43 1.18 -8.49 0.22
CA GLU A 43 -0.16 -8.85 -0.26
C GLU A 43 -0.55 -10.25 0.19
N GLY A 44 0.43 -11.11 0.46
CA GLY A 44 0.18 -12.45 0.92
C GLY A 44 -0.43 -12.55 2.31
N HIS A 45 -0.49 -11.44 3.04
CA HIS A 45 -1.09 -11.45 4.38
C HIS A 45 -2.61 -11.42 4.38
N GLY A 46 -3.24 -11.24 3.21
CA GLY A 46 -4.70 -11.29 3.13
C GLY A 46 -5.35 -10.18 3.91
N ASP A 47 -6.14 -10.55 4.93
CA ASP A 47 -6.86 -9.57 5.74
C ASP A 47 -6.01 -8.97 6.85
N GLU A 48 -4.79 -9.43 7.01
CA GLU A 48 -3.90 -8.93 8.06
C GLU A 48 -2.96 -7.88 7.53
N LEU A 49 -2.54 -7.00 8.42
CA LEU A 49 -1.54 -6.01 8.09
C LEU A 49 -0.18 -6.69 8.00
N PRO A 50 0.56 -6.44 6.92
CA PRO A 50 1.92 -6.98 6.81
C PRO A 50 2.81 -6.45 7.93
N THR A 51 3.75 -7.29 8.37
CA THR A 51 4.73 -6.88 9.36
C THR A 51 5.75 -5.97 8.69
N CYS A 52 5.60 -4.68 8.88
CA CYS A 52 6.56 -3.71 8.39
C CYS A 52 6.46 -2.44 9.24
N THR A 53 7.48 -1.60 9.10
CA THR A 53 7.53 -0.38 9.91
C THR A 53 6.52 0.65 9.40
N PRO A 54 6.11 1.59 10.26
CA PRO A 54 5.25 2.68 9.81
C PRO A 54 5.83 3.48 8.64
N SER A 55 7.14 3.67 8.63
CA SER A 55 7.78 4.41 7.53
C SER A 55 7.69 3.63 6.22
N SER A 56 7.74 2.31 6.27
CA SER A 56 7.57 1.48 5.09
C SER A 56 6.16 1.62 4.52
N LEU A 57 5.16 1.57 5.40
CA LEU A 57 3.77 1.75 4.98
C LEU A 57 3.55 3.12 4.37
N THR A 58 4.18 4.15 4.95
CA THR A 58 4.10 5.51 4.42
C THR A 58 4.66 5.57 3.00
N ALA A 59 5.82 4.95 2.79
CA ALA A 59 6.46 4.96 1.48
C ALA A 59 5.58 4.29 0.43
N ILE A 60 4.96 3.17 0.80
CA ILE A 60 4.07 2.44 -0.10
C ILE A 60 2.85 3.31 -0.43
N GLU A 61 2.26 3.92 0.58
CA GLU A 61 1.08 4.75 0.39
C GLU A 61 1.39 5.95 -0.50
N GLN A 62 2.55 6.57 -0.33
CA GLN A 62 2.96 7.69 -1.17
C GLN A 62 3.17 7.27 -2.62
N THR A 63 3.73 6.08 -2.83
CA THR A 63 3.89 5.55 -4.18
C THR A 63 2.54 5.41 -4.87
N LEU A 64 1.57 4.82 -4.17
CA LEU A 64 0.22 4.66 -4.72
C LEU A 64 -0.40 6.01 -5.04
N ARG A 65 -0.23 6.99 -4.16
CA ARG A 65 -0.78 8.32 -4.37
C ARG A 65 -0.16 8.98 -5.61
N ARG A 66 1.14 8.78 -5.84
CA ARG A 66 1.78 9.29 -7.06
C ARG A 66 1.16 8.70 -8.32
N HIS A 67 0.59 7.52 -8.21
CA HIS A 67 -0.10 6.87 -9.32
C HIS A 67 -1.61 7.08 -9.31
N GLY A 68 -2.06 8.08 -8.54
CA GLY A 68 -3.46 8.49 -8.56
C GLY A 68 -4.39 7.62 -7.74
N VAL A 69 -3.87 6.88 -6.77
CA VAL A 69 -4.68 6.00 -5.92
C VAL A 69 -4.57 6.41 -4.47
N GLU A 70 -5.71 6.53 -3.82
CA GLU A 70 -5.80 6.80 -2.40
C GLU A 70 -6.28 5.55 -1.68
N VAL A 71 -5.64 5.24 -0.55
CA VAL A 71 -6.11 4.19 0.35
C VAL A 71 -6.74 4.84 1.57
N PHE A 72 -7.78 4.21 2.11
CA PHE A 72 -8.42 4.73 3.32
C PHE A 72 -8.82 3.58 4.22
N ALA A 73 -8.82 3.85 5.52
CA ALA A 73 -9.11 2.85 6.53
C ALA A 73 -10.55 2.93 7.04
N THR A 74 -11.15 4.10 6.99
CA THR A 74 -12.47 4.35 7.56
C THR A 74 -13.38 4.98 6.52
N PRO A 75 -14.70 4.76 6.63
CA PRO A 75 -15.39 3.92 7.62
C PRO A 75 -15.10 2.44 7.46
N LYS A 76 -14.68 2.01 6.28
CA LYS A 76 -14.22 0.66 6.00
C LYS A 76 -12.97 0.75 5.13
N PRO A 77 -12.06 -0.22 5.21
CA PRO A 77 -10.88 -0.21 4.35
C PRO A 77 -11.26 -0.20 2.88
N GLY A 78 -10.58 0.62 2.11
CA GLY A 78 -10.88 0.69 0.69
C GLY A 78 -9.82 1.46 -0.07
N VAL A 79 -10.04 1.57 -1.37
CA VAL A 79 -9.15 2.25 -2.30
C VAL A 79 -10.00 2.99 -3.33
N ARG A 80 -9.43 4.08 -3.87
CA ARG A 80 -10.14 4.83 -4.92
C ARG A 80 -9.16 5.64 -5.75
N LEU A 81 -9.56 5.93 -6.97
CA LEU A 81 -8.82 6.85 -7.82
C LEU A 81 -9.06 8.28 -7.35
N ILE A 82 -8.01 9.10 -7.40
CA ILE A 82 -8.10 10.50 -6.98
C ILE A 82 -7.79 11.45 -8.14
N ASN A 83 -7.68 10.94 -9.34
CA ASN A 83 -7.51 11.75 -10.54
C ASN A 83 -8.76 11.72 -11.35
#